data_e1e26623a4137f4e65aec3cd89d06afe
#
_entry.id   e1e26623a4137f4e65aec3cd89d06afe
#
_cell.length_a   1.000
_cell.length_b   1.000
_cell.length_c   1.000
_cell.angle_alpha   90.00
_cell.angle_beta   90.00
_cell.angle_gamma   90.00
#
_symmetry.space_group_name_H-M   'P 1'
#
loop_
_entity.id
_entity.type
_entity.pdbx_description
1 polymer ?
#
loop_
_entity_poly.entity_id
_entity_poly.type
_entity_poly.pdbx_seq_one_letter_code
_entity_poly.pdbx_strand_id
1 'polypeptide(L)'
;MEFFNIDFLIRIGAALGLGFILGLERELTNKYAGLRTHILVCLGACAFTIISIYGFPSYATGDNIILDQATGIRDTGRVAAQVVSGIGFIGAGAVLRNGPMIIGLTTAATLWISAAIGMTCGVGMYDVAIITTLASVAVLTLIRIFERKILPSGFKRTRRFKITVYCVTEDVSKIQEFISANVLHIDDFSVKRPIENPEKFKVTTTFEHNRKKVMKNIYNKLAEISSPDAVTIQELND
;
A
#
# COMPACT_ATOMS: atom_id res chain seq x y z
N MET A 1 -8.06 -34.14 -27.59
CA MET A 1 -8.00 -33.11 -26.55
C MET A 1 -6.59 -32.54 -26.61
N GLU A 2 -6.39 -31.40 -27.27
CA GLU A 2 -5.09 -30.72 -27.21
C GLU A 2 -4.95 -30.18 -25.80
N PHE A 3 -4.12 -30.85 -24.99
CA PHE A 3 -3.90 -30.52 -23.57
C PHE A 3 -3.26 -29.16 -23.33
N PHE A 4 -2.71 -28.53 -24.37
CA PHE A 4 -2.05 -27.22 -24.29
C PHE A 4 -2.53 -26.29 -25.39
N ASN A 5 -3.41 -25.37 -25.05
CA ASN A 5 -3.73 -24.25 -25.93
C ASN A 5 -2.67 -23.16 -25.75
N ILE A 6 -1.84 -22.99 -26.78
CA ILE A 6 -0.73 -22.01 -26.78
C ILE A 6 -1.23 -20.58 -26.53
N ASP A 7 -2.47 -20.27 -26.94
CA ASP A 7 -3.09 -18.96 -26.70
C ASP A 7 -3.28 -18.69 -25.21
N PHE A 8 -3.73 -19.69 -24.42
CA PHE A 8 -3.84 -19.51 -22.96
C PHE A 8 -2.49 -19.31 -22.28
N LEU A 9 -1.45 -19.98 -22.78
CA LEU A 9 -0.09 -19.80 -22.28
C LEU A 9 0.41 -18.38 -22.52
N ILE A 10 0.13 -17.82 -23.70
CA ILE A 10 0.48 -16.43 -24.04
C ILE A 10 -0.27 -15.44 -23.14
N ARG A 11 -1.56 -15.65 -22.92
CA ARG A 11 -2.40 -14.79 -22.04
C ARG A 11 -1.88 -14.77 -20.60
N ILE A 12 -1.60 -15.95 -20.07
CA ILE A 12 -1.07 -16.11 -18.70
C ILE A 12 0.35 -15.52 -18.61
N GLY A 13 1.20 -15.77 -19.61
CA GLY A 13 2.55 -15.22 -19.70
C GLY A 13 2.54 -13.68 -19.77
N ALA A 14 1.64 -13.09 -20.55
CA ALA A 14 1.45 -11.64 -20.63
C ALA A 14 0.99 -11.07 -19.29
N ALA A 15 0.00 -11.69 -18.63
CA ALA A 15 -0.47 -11.27 -17.32
C ALA A 15 0.64 -11.32 -16.25
N LEU A 16 1.47 -12.37 -16.27
CA LEU A 16 2.62 -12.50 -15.40
C LEU A 16 3.63 -11.38 -15.64
N GLY A 17 4.02 -11.14 -16.91
CA GLY A 17 5.00 -10.12 -17.26
C GLY A 17 4.56 -8.70 -16.94
N LEU A 18 3.31 -8.34 -17.27
CA LEU A 18 2.77 -7.02 -16.99
C LEU A 18 2.51 -6.80 -15.49
N GLY A 19 2.02 -7.82 -14.78
CA GLY A 19 1.91 -7.82 -13.33
C GLY A 19 3.26 -7.68 -12.63
N PHE A 20 4.32 -8.30 -13.18
CA PHE A 20 5.68 -8.15 -12.71
C PHE A 20 6.17 -6.70 -12.86
N ILE A 21 5.97 -6.06 -14.01
CA ILE A 21 6.40 -4.68 -14.27
C ILE A 21 5.77 -3.71 -13.26
N LEU A 22 4.45 -3.80 -13.06
CA LEU A 22 3.75 -2.94 -12.11
C LEU A 22 4.16 -3.24 -10.67
N GLY A 23 4.26 -4.52 -10.30
CA GLY A 23 4.67 -4.96 -8.97
C GLY A 23 6.11 -4.59 -8.62
N LEU A 24 7.02 -4.60 -9.61
CA LEU A 24 8.41 -4.21 -9.43
C LEU A 24 8.54 -2.73 -9.02
N GLU A 25 7.78 -1.84 -9.64
CA GLU A 25 7.72 -0.44 -9.25
C GLU A 25 7.27 -0.28 -7.79
N ARG A 26 6.30 -1.08 -7.36
CA ARG A 26 5.77 -1.05 -5.99
C ARG A 26 6.79 -1.59 -4.98
N GLU A 27 7.48 -2.67 -5.31
CA GLU A 27 8.55 -3.26 -4.50
C GLU A 27 9.72 -2.30 -4.32
N LEU A 28 10.24 -1.74 -5.42
CA LEU A 28 11.35 -0.77 -5.40
C LEU A 28 11.04 0.50 -4.60
N THR A 29 9.75 0.76 -4.34
CA THR A 29 9.31 1.93 -3.58
C THR A 29 8.84 1.60 -2.17
N ASN A 30 9.08 0.37 -1.71
CA ASN A 30 8.75 -0.13 -0.38
C ASN A 30 7.27 0.12 -0.02
N LYS A 31 6.34 -0.32 -0.91
CA LYS A 31 4.90 -0.23 -0.66
C LYS A 31 4.38 -1.52 -0.04
N TYR A 32 3.27 -1.45 0.72
CA TYR A 32 2.68 -2.58 1.44
C TYR A 32 2.35 -3.78 0.55
N ALA A 33 1.80 -3.56 -0.66
CA ALA A 33 1.66 -4.59 -1.68
C ALA A 33 2.76 -4.40 -2.73
N GLY A 34 3.65 -5.38 -2.84
CA GLY A 34 4.80 -5.39 -3.73
C GLY A 34 4.61 -6.36 -4.91
N LEU A 35 5.73 -6.89 -5.38
CA LEU A 35 5.86 -7.72 -6.57
C LEU A 35 4.92 -8.93 -6.57
N ARG A 36 4.99 -9.76 -5.52
CA ARG A 36 4.22 -11.00 -5.42
C ARG A 36 2.72 -10.76 -5.50
N THR A 37 2.24 -9.75 -4.78
CA THR A 37 0.81 -9.44 -4.71
C THR A 37 0.26 -9.01 -6.07
N HIS A 38 0.97 -8.12 -6.79
CA HIS A 38 0.52 -7.64 -8.10
C HIS A 38 0.54 -8.73 -9.16
N ILE A 39 1.56 -9.59 -9.17
CA ILE A 39 1.62 -10.75 -10.07
C ILE A 39 0.44 -11.69 -9.81
N LEU A 40 0.19 -12.07 -8.55
CA LEU A 40 -0.88 -13.01 -8.21
C LEU A 40 -2.27 -12.45 -8.52
N VAL A 41 -2.51 -11.18 -8.28
CA VAL A 41 -3.78 -10.51 -8.64
C VAL A 41 -3.97 -10.50 -10.15
N CYS A 42 -2.92 -10.17 -10.92
CA CYS A 42 -2.97 -10.14 -12.37
C CYS A 42 -3.23 -11.54 -12.97
N LEU A 43 -2.50 -12.55 -12.48
CA LEU A 43 -2.69 -13.95 -12.88
C LEU A 43 -4.08 -14.47 -12.54
N GLY A 44 -4.55 -14.22 -11.32
CA GLY A 44 -5.89 -14.65 -10.88
C GLY A 44 -6.99 -14.02 -11.73
N ALA A 45 -6.90 -12.71 -11.99
CA ALA A 45 -7.85 -12.00 -12.83
C ALA A 45 -7.84 -12.52 -14.29
N CYS A 46 -6.66 -12.82 -14.84
CA CYS A 46 -6.50 -13.44 -16.15
C CYS A 46 -7.16 -14.82 -16.20
N ALA A 47 -6.87 -15.69 -15.22
CA ALA A 47 -7.42 -17.03 -15.15
C ALA A 47 -8.95 -17.02 -15.01
N PHE A 48 -9.51 -16.18 -14.14
CA PHE A 48 -10.97 -16.05 -14.00
C PHE A 48 -11.62 -15.53 -15.28
N THR A 49 -10.96 -14.63 -16.01
CA THR A 49 -11.47 -14.13 -17.30
C THR A 49 -11.45 -15.24 -18.36
N ILE A 50 -10.39 -16.03 -18.44
CA ILE A 50 -10.32 -17.20 -19.33
C ILE A 50 -11.44 -18.20 -18.99
N ILE A 51 -11.64 -18.51 -17.70
CA ILE A 51 -12.73 -19.38 -17.23
C ILE A 51 -14.10 -18.80 -17.62
N SER A 52 -14.29 -17.48 -17.47
CA SER A 52 -15.54 -16.81 -17.84
C SER A 52 -15.86 -16.97 -19.33
N ILE A 53 -14.82 -16.89 -20.17
CA ILE A 53 -14.99 -16.98 -21.63
C ILE A 53 -15.07 -18.44 -22.14
N TYR A 54 -14.29 -19.34 -21.59
CA TYR A 54 -14.09 -20.67 -22.14
C TYR A 54 -14.53 -21.81 -21.22
N GLY A 55 -14.64 -21.56 -19.93
CA GLY A 55 -14.85 -22.63 -18.92
C GLY A 55 -16.24 -23.22 -18.85
N PHE A 56 -17.24 -22.54 -19.38
CA PHE A 56 -18.62 -23.01 -19.32
C PHE A 56 -19.10 -23.45 -20.72
N PRO A 57 -19.71 -24.65 -20.89
CA PRO A 57 -20.21 -25.08 -22.19
C PRO A 57 -21.36 -24.17 -22.65
N SER A 58 -21.34 -23.78 -23.92
CA SER A 58 -22.49 -23.18 -24.56
C SER A 58 -23.43 -24.31 -25.01
N TYR A 59 -24.64 -24.36 -24.49
CA TYR A 59 -25.65 -25.32 -24.91
C TYR A 59 -26.24 -25.05 -26.31
N ALA A 60 -25.74 -24.04 -26.99
CA ALA A 60 -26.14 -23.67 -28.36
C ALA A 60 -25.13 -24.20 -29.38
N THR A 61 -24.96 -25.53 -29.49
CA THR A 61 -24.14 -26.12 -30.56
C THR A 61 -25.06 -27.10 -31.32
N GLY A 62 -25.75 -26.61 -32.33
CA GLY A 62 -26.51 -27.40 -33.26
C GLY A 62 -27.37 -26.52 -34.16
N ASP A 63 -27.58 -26.95 -35.41
CA ASP A 63 -28.34 -26.24 -36.45
C ASP A 63 -29.84 -26.03 -36.14
N ASN A 64 -30.29 -26.41 -34.95
CA ASN A 64 -31.66 -26.24 -34.46
C ASN A 64 -31.65 -25.45 -33.14
N ILE A 65 -31.48 -24.13 -33.24
CA ILE A 65 -31.75 -23.21 -32.13
C ILE A 65 -33.28 -23.10 -32.00
N ILE A 66 -33.89 -23.93 -31.15
CA ILE A 66 -35.26 -23.69 -30.69
C ILE A 66 -35.15 -22.56 -29.68
N LEU A 67 -35.38 -21.32 -30.14
CA LEU A 67 -35.32 -20.07 -29.37
C LEU A 67 -36.17 -20.08 -28.09
N ASP A 68 -37.14 -20.99 -27.98
CA ASP A 68 -38.06 -21.10 -26.84
C ASP A 68 -37.48 -21.87 -25.64
N GLN A 69 -36.32 -22.52 -25.78
CA GLN A 69 -35.60 -23.18 -24.68
C GLN A 69 -34.23 -22.58 -24.42
N ALA A 70 -33.94 -21.45 -25.01
CA ALA A 70 -32.65 -20.74 -24.86
C ALA A 70 -32.56 -19.96 -23.52
N THR A 71 -32.66 -20.68 -22.41
CA THR A 71 -32.12 -20.23 -21.14
C THR A 71 -30.56 -20.21 -21.14
N GLY A 72 -29.96 -20.39 -22.32
CA GLY A 72 -28.54 -20.66 -22.49
C GLY A 72 -27.73 -19.62 -23.23
N ILE A 73 -28.13 -18.34 -23.26
CA ILE A 73 -27.19 -17.29 -23.66
C ILE A 73 -26.12 -17.22 -22.58
N ARG A 74 -24.92 -17.69 -22.92
CA ARG A 74 -23.77 -17.67 -22.05
C ARG A 74 -23.39 -16.23 -21.79
N ASP A 75 -23.49 -15.80 -20.54
CA ASP A 75 -22.99 -14.52 -20.09
C ASP A 75 -21.49 -14.64 -19.77
N THR A 76 -20.66 -14.36 -20.76
CA THR A 76 -19.20 -14.38 -20.64
C THR A 76 -18.64 -13.32 -19.73
N GLY A 77 -19.41 -12.31 -19.33
CA GLY A 77 -19.02 -11.24 -18.44
C GLY A 77 -19.22 -11.56 -16.95
N ARG A 78 -20.05 -12.55 -16.61
CA ARG A 78 -20.49 -12.76 -15.23
C ARG A 78 -19.37 -13.04 -14.23
N VAL A 79 -18.45 -13.95 -14.53
CA VAL A 79 -17.33 -14.27 -13.64
C VAL A 79 -16.34 -13.12 -13.61
N ALA A 80 -16.08 -12.49 -14.77
CA ALA A 80 -15.22 -11.33 -14.88
C ALA A 80 -15.76 -10.12 -14.06
N ALA A 81 -17.09 -9.91 -14.06
CA ALA A 81 -17.72 -8.88 -13.23
C ALA A 81 -17.49 -9.13 -11.72
N GLN A 82 -17.46 -10.37 -11.28
CA GLN A 82 -17.15 -10.71 -9.89
C GLN A 82 -15.68 -10.45 -9.53
N VAL A 83 -14.75 -10.50 -10.46
CA VAL A 83 -13.36 -10.09 -10.23
C VAL A 83 -13.32 -8.61 -9.86
N VAL A 84 -14.05 -7.75 -10.58
CA VAL A 84 -14.10 -6.30 -10.30
C VAL A 84 -14.67 -6.01 -8.91
N SER A 85 -15.71 -6.74 -8.51
CA SER A 85 -16.29 -6.64 -7.16
C SER A 85 -15.33 -7.20 -6.10
N GLY A 86 -14.77 -8.41 -6.33
CA GLY A 86 -13.92 -9.12 -5.38
C GLY A 86 -12.60 -8.41 -5.07
N ILE A 87 -11.99 -7.76 -6.05
CA ILE A 87 -10.75 -7.00 -5.84
C ILE A 87 -10.95 -5.80 -4.89
N GLY A 88 -12.19 -5.29 -4.80
CA GLY A 88 -12.54 -4.26 -3.85
C GLY A 88 -12.32 -4.68 -2.39
N PHE A 89 -12.59 -5.95 -2.06
CA PHE A 89 -12.32 -6.51 -0.73
C PHE A 89 -10.81 -6.58 -0.42
N ILE A 90 -10.00 -7.02 -1.38
CA ILE A 90 -8.54 -7.04 -1.24
C ILE A 90 -7.99 -5.60 -1.12
N GLY A 91 -8.51 -4.69 -1.94
CA GLY A 91 -8.19 -3.27 -1.89
C GLY A 91 -8.50 -2.65 -0.53
N ALA A 92 -9.68 -2.93 0.02
CA ALA A 92 -10.07 -2.47 1.36
C ALA A 92 -9.14 -3.01 2.45
N GLY A 93 -8.71 -4.28 2.34
CA GLY A 93 -7.73 -4.88 3.24
C GLY A 93 -6.34 -4.24 3.20
N ALA A 94 -5.99 -3.57 2.09
CA ALA A 94 -4.75 -2.83 1.94
C ALA A 94 -4.81 -1.39 2.48
N VAL A 95 -5.99 -0.91 2.88
CA VAL A 95 -6.20 0.43 3.43
C VAL A 95 -6.26 0.36 4.94
N LEU A 96 -5.37 1.09 5.60
CA LEU A 96 -5.28 1.16 7.04
C LEU A 96 -5.61 2.57 7.52
N ARG A 97 -6.38 2.67 8.60
CA ARG A 97 -6.61 3.92 9.29
C ARG A 97 -5.72 4.00 10.52
N ASN A 98 -4.85 5.00 10.56
CA ASN A 98 -4.00 5.27 11.70
C ASN A 98 -4.30 6.69 12.24
N GLY A 99 -5.18 6.75 13.25
CA GLY A 99 -5.71 8.03 13.76
C GLY A 99 -6.48 8.81 12.68
N PRO A 100 -6.11 10.07 12.40
CA PRO A 100 -6.72 10.88 11.35
C PRO A 100 -6.22 10.55 9.94
N MET A 101 -5.14 9.77 9.81
CA MET A 101 -4.52 9.44 8.52
C MET A 101 -5.07 8.13 7.94
N ILE A 102 -5.24 8.12 6.62
CA ILE A 102 -5.59 6.93 5.84
C ILE A 102 -4.39 6.57 4.96
N ILE A 103 -3.87 5.35 5.13
CA ILE A 103 -2.69 4.84 4.43
C ILE A 103 -3.14 3.71 3.50
N GLY A 104 -2.43 3.52 2.36
CA GLY A 104 -2.68 2.40 1.46
C GLY A 104 -3.64 2.66 0.30
N LEU A 105 -4.24 3.85 0.18
CA LEU A 105 -5.17 4.19 -0.92
C LEU A 105 -4.56 3.97 -2.31
N THR A 106 -3.31 4.42 -2.53
CA THR A 106 -2.60 4.18 -3.80
C THR A 106 -2.33 2.69 -4.02
N THR A 107 -2.04 1.94 -2.95
CA THR A 107 -1.84 0.48 -3.01
C THR A 107 -3.13 -0.21 -3.43
N ALA A 108 -4.27 0.14 -2.84
CA ALA A 108 -5.58 -0.39 -3.21
C ALA A 108 -5.91 -0.10 -4.70
N ALA A 109 -5.65 1.13 -5.15
CA ALA A 109 -5.84 1.51 -6.56
C ALA A 109 -4.93 0.71 -7.52
N THR A 110 -3.67 0.46 -7.15
CA THR A 110 -2.76 -0.33 -7.99
C THR A 110 -3.14 -1.81 -8.04
N LEU A 111 -3.68 -2.39 -6.97
CA LEU A 111 -4.22 -3.75 -6.98
C LEU A 111 -5.45 -3.86 -7.90
N TRP A 112 -6.32 -2.85 -7.88
CA TRP A 112 -7.49 -2.79 -8.78
C TRP A 112 -7.05 -2.72 -10.25
N ILE A 113 -6.05 -1.90 -10.58
CA ILE A 113 -5.46 -1.82 -11.93
C ILE A 113 -4.78 -3.14 -12.32
N SER A 114 -4.08 -3.83 -11.41
CA SER A 114 -3.50 -5.14 -11.69
C SER A 114 -4.54 -6.17 -12.09
N ALA A 115 -5.72 -6.15 -11.44
CA ALA A 115 -6.81 -7.01 -11.84
C ALA A 115 -7.33 -6.65 -13.25
N ALA A 116 -7.47 -5.36 -13.56
CA ALA A 116 -7.88 -4.91 -14.90
C ALA A 116 -6.88 -5.35 -15.99
N ILE A 117 -5.56 -5.23 -15.74
CA ILE A 117 -4.51 -5.71 -16.64
C ILE A 117 -4.63 -7.24 -16.84
N GLY A 118 -4.84 -7.99 -15.76
CA GLY A 118 -5.04 -9.42 -15.85
C GLY A 118 -6.28 -9.81 -16.68
N MET A 119 -7.38 -9.08 -16.48
CA MET A 119 -8.61 -9.30 -17.26
C MET A 119 -8.40 -9.01 -18.74
N THR A 120 -7.73 -7.93 -19.11
CA THR A 120 -7.44 -7.59 -20.51
C THR A 120 -6.52 -8.63 -21.18
N CYS A 121 -5.52 -9.15 -20.44
CA CYS A 121 -4.73 -10.30 -20.90
C CYS A 121 -5.61 -11.54 -21.11
N GLY A 122 -6.52 -11.82 -20.18
CA GLY A 122 -7.44 -12.95 -20.26
C GLY A 122 -8.39 -12.92 -21.46
N VAL A 123 -8.82 -11.72 -21.88
CA VAL A 123 -9.60 -11.51 -23.12
C VAL A 123 -8.71 -11.61 -24.37
N GLY A 124 -7.39 -11.35 -24.25
CA GLY A 124 -6.45 -11.26 -25.38
C GLY A 124 -6.24 -9.84 -25.91
N MET A 125 -6.68 -8.81 -25.17
CA MET A 125 -6.50 -7.39 -25.50
C MET A 125 -5.13 -6.89 -25.01
N TYR A 126 -4.05 -7.38 -25.62
CA TYR A 126 -2.68 -7.10 -25.16
C TYR A 126 -2.27 -5.65 -25.30
N ASP A 127 -2.75 -4.96 -26.33
CA ASP A 127 -2.55 -3.53 -26.56
C ASP A 127 -3.07 -2.70 -25.39
N VAL A 128 -4.30 -2.96 -24.97
CA VAL A 128 -4.92 -2.28 -23.80
C VAL A 128 -4.16 -2.63 -22.52
N ALA A 129 -3.77 -3.89 -22.34
CA ALA A 129 -2.99 -4.34 -21.18
C ALA A 129 -1.65 -3.60 -21.07
N ILE A 130 -0.90 -3.52 -22.19
CA ILE A 130 0.40 -2.84 -22.26
C ILE A 130 0.25 -1.35 -22.00
N ILE A 131 -0.68 -0.67 -22.69
CA ILE A 131 -0.91 0.76 -22.51
C ILE A 131 -1.29 1.07 -21.07
N THR A 132 -2.20 0.28 -20.48
CA THR A 132 -2.63 0.47 -19.10
C THR A 132 -1.48 0.29 -18.11
N THR A 133 -0.62 -0.72 -18.33
CA THR A 133 0.54 -0.95 -17.49
C THR A 133 1.54 0.20 -17.57
N LEU A 134 1.89 0.63 -18.79
CA LEU A 134 2.83 1.73 -19.00
C LEU A 134 2.30 3.06 -18.43
N ALA A 135 1.03 3.36 -18.66
CA ALA A 135 0.38 4.54 -18.09
C ALA A 135 0.39 4.51 -16.57
N SER A 136 0.10 3.36 -15.96
CA SER A 136 0.11 3.19 -14.50
C SER A 136 1.49 3.42 -13.91
N VAL A 137 2.53 2.80 -14.48
CA VAL A 137 3.91 3.00 -14.04
C VAL A 137 4.36 4.44 -14.25
N ALA A 138 3.99 5.06 -15.37
CA ALA A 138 4.29 6.46 -15.64
C ALA A 138 3.66 7.37 -14.59
N VAL A 139 2.37 7.21 -14.29
CA VAL A 139 1.67 7.99 -13.25
C VAL A 139 2.35 7.82 -11.89
N LEU A 140 2.64 6.58 -11.47
CA LEU A 140 3.26 6.30 -10.19
C LEU A 140 4.66 6.91 -10.06
N THR A 141 5.42 6.93 -11.15
CA THR A 141 6.80 7.44 -11.18
C THR A 141 6.86 8.95 -11.38
N LEU A 142 6.14 9.47 -12.38
CA LEU A 142 6.18 10.89 -12.74
C LEU A 142 5.58 11.76 -11.62
N ILE A 143 4.45 11.38 -11.06
CA ILE A 143 3.84 12.14 -9.96
C ILE A 143 4.77 12.16 -8.76
N ARG A 144 5.43 11.04 -8.43
CA ARG A 144 6.43 11.00 -7.34
C ARG A 144 7.62 11.93 -7.59
N ILE A 145 8.14 11.99 -8.83
CA ILE A 145 9.23 12.89 -9.20
C ILE A 145 8.77 14.34 -9.08
N PHE A 146 7.55 14.61 -9.56
CA PHE A 146 6.93 15.93 -9.49
C PHE A 146 6.76 16.39 -8.03
N GLU A 147 6.17 15.55 -7.19
CA GLU A 147 6.00 15.81 -5.76
C GLU A 147 7.35 16.12 -5.07
N ARG A 148 8.40 15.34 -5.41
CA ARG A 148 9.73 15.57 -4.82
C ARG A 148 10.40 16.86 -5.26
N LYS A 149 10.13 17.32 -6.50
CA LYS A 149 10.79 18.51 -7.07
C LYS A 149 10.03 19.80 -6.81
N ILE A 150 8.71 19.75 -6.85
CA ILE A 150 7.85 20.96 -6.88
C ILE A 150 7.21 21.25 -5.55
N LEU A 151 6.88 20.23 -4.74
CA LEU A 151 6.32 20.52 -3.43
C LEU A 151 7.40 21.11 -2.48
N PRO A 152 7.12 22.28 -1.88
CA PRO A 152 8.00 22.89 -0.88
C PRO A 152 8.27 21.93 0.28
N SER A 153 9.38 22.13 0.96
CA SER A 153 9.83 21.29 2.10
C SER A 153 8.79 21.10 3.21
N GLY A 154 7.79 21.97 3.30
CA GLY A 154 6.68 21.88 4.25
C GLY A 154 5.63 20.79 3.88
N PHE A 155 5.60 20.35 2.61
CA PHE A 155 4.75 19.23 2.15
C PHE A 155 5.48 17.88 2.13
N LYS A 156 6.78 17.88 2.44
CA LYS A 156 7.53 16.63 2.60
C LYS A 156 6.97 15.90 3.80
N ARG A 157 6.58 14.65 3.59
CA ARG A 157 6.11 13.69 4.59
C ARG A 157 6.80 13.96 5.92
N THR A 158 6.08 14.51 6.87
CA THR A 158 6.52 14.65 8.24
C THR A 158 6.77 13.25 8.78
N ARG A 159 7.93 13.03 9.35
CA ARG A 159 8.25 11.76 10.00
C ARG A 159 7.81 11.88 11.45
N ARG A 160 7.18 10.84 11.95
CA ARG A 160 6.82 10.74 13.35
C ARG A 160 7.98 10.22 14.15
N PHE A 161 8.27 10.89 15.22
CA PHE A 161 9.29 10.50 16.18
C PHE A 161 8.66 10.30 17.54
N LYS A 162 9.05 9.20 18.19
CA LYS A 162 8.71 8.93 19.57
C LYS A 162 9.94 9.12 20.41
N ILE A 163 9.89 10.07 21.34
CA ILE A 163 10.93 10.27 22.34
C ILE A 163 10.45 9.65 23.65
N THR A 164 11.30 8.85 24.27
CA THR A 164 11.11 8.32 25.61
C THR A 164 12.27 8.75 26.47
N VAL A 165 12.00 9.44 27.57
CA VAL A 165 12.99 9.91 28.55
C VAL A 165 12.65 9.36 29.91
N TYR A 166 13.65 8.79 30.59
CA TYR A 166 13.54 8.42 31.99
C TYR A 166 14.24 9.48 32.84
N CYS A 167 13.50 10.15 33.71
CA CYS A 167 14.01 11.27 34.50
C CYS A 167 13.49 11.27 35.94
N VAL A 168 14.09 12.09 36.79
CA VAL A 168 13.65 12.33 38.18
C VAL A 168 12.55 13.42 38.16
N THR A 169 11.77 13.50 39.25
CA THR A 169 10.60 14.42 39.37
C THR A 169 10.93 15.88 39.00
N GLU A 170 12.09 16.37 39.40
CA GLU A 170 12.50 17.77 39.20
C GLU A 170 12.79 18.11 37.72
N ASP A 171 13.12 17.13 36.91
CA ASP A 171 13.48 17.35 35.51
C ASP A 171 12.30 17.20 34.55
N VAL A 172 11.15 16.68 35.01
CA VAL A 172 9.95 16.49 34.15
C VAL A 172 9.47 17.83 33.58
N SER A 173 9.42 18.88 34.40
CA SER A 173 8.99 20.21 33.97
C SER A 173 9.96 20.84 32.96
N LYS A 174 11.27 20.69 33.17
CA LYS A 174 12.31 21.17 32.25
C LYS A 174 12.24 20.45 30.90
N ILE A 175 12.02 19.13 30.92
CA ILE A 175 11.86 18.32 29.71
C ILE A 175 10.61 18.75 28.94
N GLN A 176 9.50 18.96 29.64
CA GLN A 176 8.25 19.40 29.03
C GLN A 176 8.38 20.78 28.38
N GLU A 177 8.98 21.74 29.08
CA GLU A 177 9.23 23.07 28.56
C GLU A 177 10.17 23.04 27.35
N PHE A 178 11.25 22.26 27.42
CA PHE A 178 12.18 22.10 26.30
C PHE A 178 11.52 21.48 25.07
N ILE A 179 10.70 20.44 25.22
CA ILE A 179 9.99 19.79 24.12
C ILE A 179 8.98 20.75 23.51
N SER A 180 8.17 21.43 24.32
CA SER A 180 7.17 22.39 23.83
C SER A 180 7.79 23.60 23.12
N ALA A 181 8.98 24.02 23.50
CA ALA A 181 9.70 25.13 22.86
C ALA A 181 10.35 24.75 21.51
N ASN A 182 10.72 23.48 21.32
CA ASN A 182 11.47 23.02 20.14
C ASN A 182 10.65 22.20 19.14
N VAL A 183 9.42 21.83 19.48
CA VAL A 183 8.52 20.99 18.67
C VAL A 183 7.24 21.75 18.38
N LEU A 184 6.95 21.97 17.10
CA LEU A 184 5.81 22.77 16.65
C LEU A 184 4.44 22.07 16.83
N HIS A 185 4.42 20.74 16.84
CA HIS A 185 3.19 19.97 16.98
C HIS A 185 3.48 18.70 17.79
N ILE A 186 2.89 18.58 18.94
CA ILE A 186 2.98 17.40 19.80
C ILE A 186 1.68 16.62 19.63
N ASP A 187 1.77 15.39 19.13
CA ASP A 187 0.61 14.51 18.92
C ASP A 187 0.13 13.86 20.23
N ASP A 188 1.09 13.45 21.05
CA ASP A 188 0.82 12.81 22.35
C ASP A 188 1.94 13.15 23.34
N PHE A 189 1.56 13.40 24.58
CA PHE A 189 2.47 13.61 25.70
C PHE A 189 1.96 12.84 26.92
N SER A 190 2.73 11.86 27.35
CA SER A 190 2.37 11.06 28.52
C SER A 190 3.51 10.93 29.52
N VAL A 191 3.18 11.08 30.80
CA VAL A 191 4.10 10.87 31.92
C VAL A 191 3.57 9.70 32.75
N LYS A 192 4.39 8.66 32.89
CA LYS A 192 4.00 7.47 33.67
C LYS A 192 5.10 7.11 34.67
N ARG A 193 4.75 6.55 35.80
CA ARG A 193 5.67 5.93 36.75
C ARG A 193 5.82 4.46 36.38
N PRO A 194 7.02 3.97 36.01
CA PRO A 194 7.24 2.55 35.79
C PRO A 194 7.15 1.79 37.12
N ILE A 195 6.53 0.60 37.09
CA ILE A 195 6.43 -0.27 38.27
C ILE A 195 7.80 -0.78 38.71
N GLU A 196 8.70 -0.98 37.75
CA GLU A 196 10.06 -1.51 37.99
C GLU A 196 11.03 -0.51 38.63
N ASN A 197 10.78 0.81 38.51
CA ASN A 197 11.60 1.88 39.07
C ASN A 197 10.71 3.06 39.49
N PRO A 198 10.13 3.02 40.69
CA PRO A 198 9.18 4.04 41.15
C PRO A 198 9.80 5.42 41.42
N GLU A 199 11.12 5.53 41.46
CA GLU A 199 11.85 6.80 41.62
C GLU A 199 12.02 7.56 40.31
N LYS A 200 11.82 6.92 39.17
CA LYS A 200 11.98 7.54 37.84
C LYS A 200 10.65 7.69 37.13
N PHE A 201 10.46 8.80 36.45
CA PHE A 201 9.34 9.05 35.56
C PHE A 201 9.70 8.69 34.13
N LYS A 202 8.80 8.04 33.42
CA LYS A 202 8.88 7.80 31.99
C LYS A 202 8.05 8.83 31.26
N VAL A 203 8.72 9.81 30.65
CA VAL A 203 8.12 10.81 29.77
C VAL A 203 8.14 10.27 28.35
N THR A 204 6.99 10.16 27.72
CA THR A 204 6.88 9.73 26.31
C THR A 204 6.15 10.81 25.54
N THR A 205 6.74 11.25 24.45
CA THR A 205 6.12 12.22 23.53
C THR A 205 6.24 11.74 22.10
N THR A 206 5.19 11.95 21.32
CA THR A 206 5.15 11.67 19.90
C THR A 206 4.89 12.97 19.15
N PHE A 207 5.68 13.27 18.14
CA PHE A 207 5.57 14.49 17.36
C PHE A 207 6.04 14.30 15.94
N GLU A 208 5.63 15.21 15.08
CA GLU A 208 6.03 15.23 13.68
C GLU A 208 7.17 16.21 13.43
N HIS A 209 8.21 15.74 12.75
CA HIS A 209 9.31 16.62 12.32
C HIS A 209 9.90 16.22 10.98
N ASN A 210 10.41 17.21 10.23
CA ASN A 210 10.86 17.01 8.85
C ASN A 210 12.38 16.81 8.70
N ARG A 211 13.20 17.06 9.73
CA ARG A 211 14.68 17.07 9.64
C ARG A 211 15.33 16.15 10.66
N LYS A 212 15.96 15.04 10.19
CA LYS A 212 16.78 14.15 11.07
C LYS A 212 17.89 14.90 11.84
N LYS A 213 18.45 15.97 11.27
CA LYS A 213 19.53 16.73 11.90
C LYS A 213 19.09 17.42 13.20
N VAL A 214 17.82 17.79 13.29
CA VAL A 214 17.25 18.42 14.51
C VAL A 214 17.12 17.38 15.63
N MET A 215 16.85 16.10 15.30
CA MET A 215 16.74 15.02 16.28
C MET A 215 18.05 14.82 17.08
N LYS A 216 19.20 14.97 16.42
CA LYS A 216 20.50 14.87 17.10
C LYS A 216 20.68 16.00 18.14
N ASN A 217 20.23 17.22 17.82
CA ASN A 217 20.29 18.33 18.75
C ASN A 217 19.31 18.16 19.92
N ILE A 218 18.09 17.65 19.64
CA ILE A 218 17.09 17.35 20.68
C ILE A 218 17.64 16.26 21.62
N TYR A 219 18.22 15.18 21.04
CA TYR A 219 18.83 14.11 21.82
C TYR A 219 19.94 14.64 22.74
N ASN A 220 20.90 15.39 22.20
CA ASN A 220 22.02 15.90 22.98
C ASN A 220 21.55 16.77 24.16
N LYS A 221 20.60 17.67 23.93
CA LYS A 221 20.07 18.54 24.99
C LYS A 221 19.24 17.78 26.03
N LEU A 222 18.45 16.78 25.63
CA LEU A 222 17.71 15.92 26.57
C LEU A 222 18.67 15.04 27.39
N ALA A 223 19.76 14.59 26.77
CA ALA A 223 20.81 13.82 27.44
C ALA A 223 21.62 14.66 28.45
N GLU A 224 21.75 15.98 28.23
CA GLU A 224 22.32 16.91 29.19
C GLU A 224 21.43 17.15 30.42
N ILE A 225 20.08 17.11 30.22
CA ILE A 225 19.12 17.33 31.31
C ILE A 225 18.93 16.06 32.15
N SER A 226 18.83 14.88 31.52
CA SER A 226 18.48 13.65 32.23
C SER A 226 19.66 12.69 32.39
N SER A 227 20.23 12.17 31.39
CA SER A 227 21.40 11.28 31.30
C SER A 227 21.38 10.62 29.92
N PRO A 228 22.51 10.37 29.26
CA PRO A 228 22.53 9.81 27.91
C PRO A 228 21.80 8.46 27.79
N ASP A 229 21.90 7.60 28.78
CA ASP A 229 21.29 6.26 28.81
C ASP A 229 19.77 6.28 29.05
N ALA A 230 19.25 7.43 29.48
CA ALA A 230 17.82 7.59 29.80
C ALA A 230 16.98 8.09 28.60
N VAL A 231 17.60 8.44 27.47
CA VAL A 231 16.92 9.04 26.31
C VAL A 231 16.90 8.07 25.15
N THR A 232 15.71 7.74 24.66
CA THR A 232 15.51 6.92 23.47
C THR A 232 14.70 7.71 22.45
N ILE A 233 15.19 7.80 21.21
CA ILE A 233 14.45 8.37 20.07
C ILE A 233 14.22 7.28 19.04
N GLN A 234 12.96 7.01 18.72
CA GLN A 234 12.54 6.06 17.71
C GLN A 234 11.83 6.79 16.57
N GLU A 235 12.23 6.53 15.33
CA GLU A 235 11.47 6.93 14.15
C GLU A 235 10.32 5.93 13.99
N LEU A 236 9.07 6.39 14.04
CA LEU A 236 7.91 5.58 13.75
C LEU A 236 7.76 5.51 12.24
N ASN A 237 8.03 4.34 11.67
CA ASN A 237 7.77 4.08 10.25
C ASN A 237 6.26 3.85 10.09
N ASP A 238 5.60 4.81 9.45
CA ASP A 238 4.21 4.66 8.97
C ASP A 238 4.16 3.88 7.64
#